data_b8e1a588430dc880b4ac1aafe57814b6
#
_entry.id   b8e1a588430dc880b4ac1aafe57814b6
#
_cell.length_a   1.000
_cell.length_b   1.000
_cell.length_c   1.000
_cell.angle_alpha   90.00
_cell.angle_beta   90.00
_cell.angle_gamma   90.00
#
_symmetry.space_group_name_H-M   'P 1'
#
loop_
_entity.id
_entity.type
_entity.pdbx_description
1 polymer ?
#
loop_
_entity_poly.entity_id
_entity_poly.type
_entity_poly.pdbx_seq_one_letter_code
_entity_poly.pdbx_strand_id
1 'polypeptide(L)'
;HMRSVEMFDQNFGKIIHMLKETGHYDDTLIMFTTDHGVPYPFAKCTLFDSGIHVALIMRDPKPIVKGVHIKGLVSQIDVAPTICDLLGIEKDDGYQGKSFAKVFSNLHEEMDEAVFAEINFHTSYEPARCVRTKDYKLICYYGDYEKINRSNIDNSPTKQYYMEHGMLDKEKCMLALYDLANDPLEQHNVIQEKEYQEVYQMMKQKLETWRKETGDMALPLTEDKWEKAWQVNQPACIDPKSKREEDFIQ
;
A
#
# COMPACT_ATOMS: atom_id res chain seq x y z
N HIS A 1 10.77 -16.16 5.89
CA HIS A 1 10.36 -15.34 4.73
C HIS A 1 11.06 -15.79 3.44
N MET A 2 12.41 -15.81 3.36
CA MET A 2 13.15 -16.22 2.15
C MET A 2 12.67 -17.55 1.58
N ARG A 3 12.53 -18.59 2.43
CA ARG A 3 12.02 -19.89 1.99
C ARG A 3 10.59 -19.83 1.44
N SER A 4 9.74 -18.95 1.98
CA SER A 4 8.37 -18.78 1.48
C SER A 4 8.38 -18.16 0.07
N VAL A 5 9.26 -17.20 -0.17
CA VAL A 5 9.46 -16.59 -1.50
C VAL A 5 9.95 -17.64 -2.50
N GLU A 6 10.95 -18.45 -2.12
CA GLU A 6 11.45 -19.54 -2.96
C GLU A 6 10.36 -20.57 -3.30
N MET A 7 9.57 -20.99 -2.30
CA MET A 7 8.46 -21.92 -2.54
C MET A 7 7.40 -21.33 -3.45
N PHE A 8 7.12 -20.04 -3.30
CA PHE A 8 6.17 -19.34 -4.15
C PHE A 8 6.68 -19.31 -5.61
N ASP A 9 7.95 -18.92 -5.82
CA ASP A 9 8.59 -18.89 -7.14
C ASP A 9 8.53 -20.26 -7.83
N GLN A 10 8.85 -21.33 -7.09
CA GLN A 10 8.75 -22.70 -7.60
C GLN A 10 7.30 -23.07 -8.01
N ASN A 11 6.31 -22.66 -7.22
CA ASN A 11 4.90 -22.95 -7.54
C ASN A 11 4.42 -22.13 -8.74
N PHE A 12 4.83 -20.86 -8.83
CA PHE A 12 4.56 -20.02 -9.99
C PHE A 12 5.20 -20.63 -11.25
N GLY A 13 6.45 -21.10 -11.16
CA GLY A 13 7.13 -21.81 -12.25
C GLY A 13 6.35 -23.05 -12.74
N LYS A 14 5.73 -23.82 -11.84
CA LYS A 14 4.88 -24.97 -12.21
C LYS A 14 3.64 -24.55 -13.00
N ILE A 15 3.01 -23.42 -12.61
CA ILE A 15 1.84 -22.89 -13.33
C ILE A 15 2.24 -22.48 -14.74
N ILE A 16 3.36 -21.76 -14.88
CA ILE A 16 3.90 -21.36 -16.19
C ILE A 16 4.23 -22.58 -17.06
N HIS A 17 4.82 -23.60 -16.46
CA HIS A 17 5.14 -24.84 -17.18
C HIS A 17 3.87 -25.53 -17.69
N MET A 18 2.85 -25.67 -16.83
CA MET A 18 1.57 -26.27 -17.21
C MET A 18 0.87 -25.50 -18.34
N LEU A 19 0.87 -24.18 -18.30
CA LEU A 19 0.32 -23.36 -19.39
C LEU A 19 1.05 -23.64 -20.73
N LYS A 20 2.37 -23.84 -20.71
CA LYS A 20 3.15 -24.18 -21.91
C LYS A 20 2.83 -25.60 -22.42
N GLU A 21 2.76 -26.58 -21.53
CA GLU A 21 2.44 -27.97 -21.91
C GLU A 21 1.02 -28.14 -22.45
N THR A 22 0.07 -27.36 -21.92
CA THR A 22 -1.33 -27.38 -22.40
C THR A 22 -1.59 -26.50 -23.62
N GLY A 23 -0.58 -25.75 -24.08
CA GLY A 23 -0.69 -24.85 -25.25
C GLY A 23 -1.40 -23.53 -24.97
N HIS A 24 -1.67 -23.21 -23.69
CA HIS A 24 -2.38 -21.98 -23.29
C HIS A 24 -1.46 -20.81 -22.92
N TYR A 25 -0.13 -21.00 -22.94
CA TYR A 25 0.78 -19.95 -22.56
C TYR A 25 0.69 -18.71 -23.45
N ASP A 26 0.48 -18.89 -24.76
CA ASP A 26 0.48 -17.80 -25.73
C ASP A 26 -0.88 -17.10 -25.90
N ASP A 27 -1.93 -17.59 -25.24
CA ASP A 27 -3.27 -17.00 -25.24
C ASP A 27 -3.75 -16.54 -23.85
N THR A 28 -2.90 -16.62 -22.83
CA THR A 28 -3.24 -16.27 -21.44
C THR A 28 -2.58 -14.97 -21.02
N LEU A 29 -3.37 -14.02 -20.51
CA LEU A 29 -2.88 -12.88 -19.75
C LEU A 29 -2.41 -13.38 -18.39
N ILE A 30 -1.15 -13.15 -18.06
CA ILE A 30 -0.56 -13.57 -16.79
C ILE A 30 -0.22 -12.34 -15.96
N MET A 31 -0.72 -12.30 -14.74
CA MET A 31 -0.42 -11.23 -13.79
C MET A 31 0.10 -11.83 -12.48
N PHE A 32 1.16 -11.24 -11.98
CA PHE A 32 1.68 -11.45 -10.64
C PHE A 32 1.63 -10.15 -9.86
N THR A 33 1.03 -10.18 -8.69
CA THR A 33 1.00 -9.06 -7.74
C THR A 33 0.90 -9.58 -6.31
N THR A 34 1.01 -8.70 -5.34
CA THR A 34 0.74 -8.98 -3.93
C THR A 34 -0.17 -7.89 -3.37
N ASP A 35 -0.87 -8.17 -2.30
CA ASP A 35 -1.84 -7.27 -1.66
C ASP A 35 -1.17 -6.15 -0.87
N HIS A 36 -0.06 -6.45 -0.18
CA HIS A 36 0.70 -5.49 0.65
C HIS A 36 2.16 -5.95 0.80
N GLY A 37 2.97 -5.11 1.43
CA GLY A 37 4.36 -5.43 1.77
C GLY A 37 4.50 -6.55 2.80
N VAL A 38 5.75 -6.92 3.11
CA VAL A 38 6.06 -8.01 4.06
C VAL A 38 5.48 -7.74 5.46
N PRO A 39 5.08 -8.79 6.22
CA PRO A 39 4.44 -8.64 7.53
C PRO A 39 5.45 -8.32 8.65
N TYR A 40 6.27 -7.30 8.44
CA TYR A 40 7.28 -6.82 9.38
C TYR A 40 6.97 -5.41 9.86
N PRO A 41 7.58 -4.96 10.98
CA PRO A 41 7.51 -3.56 11.40
C PRO A 41 7.89 -2.62 10.25
N PHE A 42 7.19 -1.50 10.13
CA PHE A 42 7.36 -0.46 9.10
C PHE A 42 7.06 -0.92 7.64
N ALA A 43 6.36 -2.03 7.45
CA ALA A 43 5.94 -2.52 6.15
C ALA A 43 4.42 -2.76 6.12
N LYS A 44 3.91 -3.99 6.20
CA LYS A 44 2.46 -4.26 6.24
C LYS A 44 1.75 -3.34 7.24
N CYS A 45 0.56 -2.87 6.90
CA CYS A 45 -0.23 -1.91 7.67
C CYS A 45 0.46 -0.56 7.89
N THR A 46 1.32 -0.13 6.97
CA THR A 46 1.86 1.23 6.93
C THR A 46 1.73 1.83 5.53
N LEU A 47 1.87 3.15 5.44
CA LEU A 47 1.84 3.88 4.17
C LEU A 47 3.24 4.19 3.60
N PHE A 48 4.28 3.59 4.19
CA PHE A 48 5.63 3.57 3.60
C PHE A 48 5.66 2.74 2.32
N ASP A 49 6.61 3.01 1.41
CA ASP A 49 6.78 2.20 0.19
C ASP A 49 7.01 0.72 0.52
N SER A 50 7.64 0.40 1.64
CA SER A 50 7.76 -0.98 2.16
C SER A 50 6.41 -1.68 2.41
N GLY A 51 5.35 -0.91 2.64
CA GLY A 51 3.98 -1.41 2.85
C GLY A 51 3.10 -1.37 1.61
N ILE A 52 3.22 -0.32 0.78
CA ILE A 52 2.31 -0.05 -0.34
C ILE A 52 2.93 -0.22 -1.73
N HIS A 53 4.25 -0.14 -1.89
CA HIS A 53 4.92 -0.36 -3.17
C HIS A 53 5.10 -1.86 -3.43
N VAL A 54 4.06 -2.48 -3.95
CA VAL A 54 4.00 -3.92 -4.20
C VAL A 54 4.43 -4.28 -5.61
N ALA A 55 4.84 -5.54 -5.80
CA ALA A 55 5.17 -6.04 -7.13
C ALA A 55 3.93 -6.07 -8.03
N LEU A 56 4.09 -5.63 -9.26
CA LEU A 56 3.12 -5.82 -10.33
C LEU A 56 3.86 -6.22 -11.60
N ILE A 57 3.72 -7.47 -12.01
CA ILE A 57 4.32 -8.00 -13.23
C ILE A 57 3.20 -8.50 -14.11
N MET A 58 3.15 -8.04 -15.36
CA MET A 58 2.11 -8.46 -16.30
C MET A 58 2.74 -8.96 -17.60
N ARG A 59 2.18 -10.03 -18.13
CA ARG A 59 2.45 -10.57 -19.46
C ARG A 59 1.16 -10.59 -20.25
N ASP A 60 1.08 -9.69 -21.22
CA ASP A 60 0.06 -9.75 -22.25
C ASP A 60 0.41 -10.88 -23.25
N PRO A 61 -0.52 -11.73 -23.66
CA PRO A 61 -0.31 -12.74 -24.69
C PRO A 61 0.04 -12.12 -26.06
N LYS A 62 -0.34 -10.88 -26.32
CA LYS A 62 -0.08 -10.16 -27.58
C LYS A 62 0.81 -8.94 -27.40
N PRO A 63 1.97 -9.05 -26.73
CA PRO A 63 2.73 -7.87 -26.37
C PRO A 63 3.39 -7.25 -27.58
N ILE A 64 3.24 -5.93 -27.73
CA ILE A 64 4.04 -5.13 -28.68
C ILE A 64 5.45 -4.94 -28.11
N VAL A 65 5.56 -4.86 -26.78
CA VAL A 65 6.84 -4.66 -26.06
C VAL A 65 7.03 -5.76 -25.02
N LYS A 66 8.28 -6.23 -24.88
CA LYS A 66 8.64 -7.31 -23.92
C LYS A 66 9.81 -6.88 -23.05
N GLY A 67 9.84 -7.37 -21.81
CA GLY A 67 10.99 -7.21 -20.91
C GLY A 67 11.27 -5.76 -20.52
N VAL A 68 10.24 -4.95 -20.34
CA VAL A 68 10.35 -3.53 -19.97
C VAL A 68 9.93 -3.31 -18.54
N HIS A 69 10.51 -2.29 -17.94
CA HIS A 69 10.12 -1.76 -16.63
C HIS A 69 9.44 -0.41 -16.81
N ILE A 70 8.18 -0.34 -16.41
CA ILE A 70 7.38 0.89 -16.44
C ILE A 70 7.63 1.65 -15.14
N LYS A 71 8.04 2.92 -15.28
CA LYS A 71 8.33 3.80 -14.13
C LYS A 71 7.14 4.67 -13.70
N GLY A 72 6.01 4.58 -14.41
CA GLY A 72 4.80 5.31 -14.08
C GLY A 72 4.16 4.81 -12.79
N LEU A 73 3.38 5.67 -12.15
CA LEU A 73 2.62 5.31 -10.97
C LEU A 73 1.35 4.55 -11.36
N VAL A 74 1.11 3.45 -10.68
CA VAL A 74 -0.08 2.59 -10.83
C VAL A 74 -0.66 2.31 -9.46
N SER A 75 -1.95 2.47 -9.30
CA SER A 75 -2.67 2.02 -8.12
C SER A 75 -3.26 0.62 -8.34
N GLN A 76 -3.45 -0.16 -7.28
CA GLN A 76 -4.10 -1.46 -7.39
C GLN A 76 -5.54 -1.38 -7.90
N ILE A 77 -6.24 -0.25 -7.66
CA ILE A 77 -7.58 -0.04 -8.21
C ILE A 77 -7.60 0.05 -9.74
N ASP A 78 -6.45 0.32 -10.37
CA ASP A 78 -6.30 0.44 -11.83
C ASP A 78 -6.19 -0.93 -12.52
N VAL A 79 -5.91 -1.98 -11.75
CA VAL A 79 -5.65 -3.32 -12.30
C VAL A 79 -6.91 -3.92 -12.93
N ALA A 80 -8.05 -3.88 -12.25
CA ALA A 80 -9.29 -4.45 -12.76
C ALA A 80 -9.76 -3.78 -14.07
N PRO A 81 -9.87 -2.44 -14.18
CA PRO A 81 -10.22 -1.80 -15.44
C PRO A 81 -9.17 -2.03 -16.54
N THR A 82 -7.90 -2.21 -16.19
CA THR A 82 -6.85 -2.56 -17.15
C THR A 82 -7.04 -3.97 -17.73
N ILE A 83 -7.37 -4.94 -16.89
CA ILE A 83 -7.68 -6.31 -17.33
C ILE A 83 -8.88 -6.30 -18.27
N CYS A 84 -9.93 -5.55 -17.96
CA CYS A 84 -11.10 -5.41 -18.82
C CYS A 84 -10.72 -4.88 -20.20
N ASP A 85 -9.92 -3.81 -20.29
CA ASP A 85 -9.48 -3.23 -21.56
C ASP A 85 -8.60 -4.21 -22.36
N LEU A 86 -7.65 -4.90 -21.70
CA LEU A 86 -6.77 -5.86 -22.39
C LEU A 86 -7.53 -7.06 -22.94
N LEU A 87 -8.60 -7.47 -22.30
CA LEU A 87 -9.44 -8.62 -22.70
C LEU A 87 -10.65 -8.22 -23.55
N GLY A 88 -10.92 -6.92 -23.75
CA GLY A 88 -12.09 -6.42 -24.47
C GLY A 88 -13.41 -6.68 -23.73
N ILE A 89 -13.36 -6.69 -22.39
CA ILE A 89 -14.53 -6.85 -21.52
C ILE A 89 -15.09 -5.48 -21.19
N GLU A 90 -16.42 -5.34 -21.23
CA GLU A 90 -17.09 -4.11 -20.81
C GLU A 90 -16.80 -3.81 -19.33
N LYS A 91 -16.43 -2.54 -19.07
CA LYS A 91 -16.12 -2.09 -17.71
C LYS A 91 -17.37 -1.71 -16.95
N ASP A 92 -17.41 -2.06 -15.68
CA ASP A 92 -18.42 -1.56 -14.75
C ASP A 92 -18.16 -0.08 -14.41
N ASP A 93 -19.21 0.73 -14.35
CA ASP A 93 -19.14 2.15 -14.00
C ASP A 93 -18.70 2.38 -12.52
N GLY A 94 -18.73 1.34 -11.70
CA GLY A 94 -18.29 1.38 -10.30
C GLY A 94 -16.77 1.33 -10.12
N TYR A 95 -15.97 1.11 -11.17
CA TYR A 95 -14.53 1.16 -11.05
C TYR A 95 -14.02 2.58 -10.79
N GLN A 96 -13.32 2.76 -9.68
CA GLN A 96 -12.69 4.04 -9.32
C GLN A 96 -11.32 4.25 -9.99
N GLY A 97 -10.67 3.14 -10.37
CA GLY A 97 -9.35 3.15 -11.01
C GLY A 97 -9.42 3.48 -12.50
N LYS A 98 -8.27 3.81 -13.06
CA LYS A 98 -8.07 4.11 -14.49
C LYS A 98 -7.24 3.01 -15.13
N SER A 99 -7.66 2.60 -16.31
CA SER A 99 -6.89 1.60 -17.06
C SER A 99 -5.57 2.19 -17.57
N PHE A 100 -4.49 1.45 -17.36
CA PHE A 100 -3.19 1.71 -17.97
C PHE A 100 -2.87 0.77 -19.15
N ALA A 101 -3.89 0.13 -19.74
CA ALA A 101 -3.69 -0.83 -20.85
C ALA A 101 -2.93 -0.24 -22.03
N LYS A 102 -3.02 1.05 -22.28
CA LYS A 102 -2.30 1.74 -23.36
C LYS A 102 -0.78 1.63 -23.25
N VAL A 103 -0.26 1.45 -22.05
CA VAL A 103 1.19 1.30 -21.83
C VAL A 103 1.77 0.05 -22.52
N PHE A 104 0.94 -0.97 -22.77
CA PHE A 104 1.35 -2.18 -23.48
C PHE A 104 1.60 -1.95 -24.99
N SER A 105 1.08 -0.85 -25.53
CA SER A 105 1.28 -0.44 -26.92
C SER A 105 2.13 0.82 -27.07
N ASN A 106 2.21 1.65 -26.03
CA ASN A 106 2.95 2.90 -26.02
C ASN A 106 3.65 3.11 -24.67
N LEU A 107 4.96 2.87 -24.61
CA LEU A 107 5.76 3.02 -23.38
C LEU A 107 5.87 4.48 -22.87
N HIS A 108 5.55 5.44 -23.71
CA HIS A 108 5.54 6.87 -23.37
C HIS A 108 4.16 7.38 -22.98
N GLU A 109 3.19 6.48 -22.77
CA GLU A 109 1.88 6.87 -22.28
C GLU A 109 2.00 7.57 -20.93
N GLU A 110 1.32 8.70 -20.82
CA GLU A 110 1.25 9.42 -19.55
C GLU A 110 0.46 8.62 -18.52
N MET A 111 1.05 8.49 -17.35
CA MET A 111 0.46 7.80 -16.21
C MET A 111 0.09 8.83 -15.14
N ASP A 112 -0.61 8.38 -14.11
CA ASP A 112 -1.02 9.28 -13.03
C ASP A 112 0.18 9.96 -12.38
N GLU A 113 0.05 11.27 -12.13
CA GLU A 113 1.07 12.05 -11.44
C GLU A 113 1.18 11.70 -9.96
N ALA A 114 0.12 11.15 -9.38
CA ALA A 114 0.05 10.78 -7.97
C ALA A 114 -0.83 9.56 -7.77
N VAL A 115 -0.48 8.74 -6.80
CA VAL A 115 -1.32 7.69 -6.25
C VAL A 115 -1.63 8.00 -4.78
N PHE A 116 -2.77 7.51 -4.32
CA PHE A 116 -3.26 7.71 -2.97
C PHE A 116 -3.44 6.36 -2.28
N ALA A 117 -3.19 6.33 -0.98
CA ALA A 117 -3.45 5.15 -0.18
C ALA A 117 -3.97 5.55 1.20
N GLU A 118 -4.73 4.63 1.80
CA GLU A 118 -5.34 4.84 3.10
C GLU A 118 -5.21 3.60 3.99
N ILE A 119 -5.21 3.87 5.28
CA ILE A 119 -5.42 2.88 6.32
C ILE A 119 -6.48 3.44 7.24
N ASN A 120 -7.45 2.62 7.64
CA ASN A 120 -8.41 2.97 8.68
C ASN A 120 -8.30 1.99 9.84
N PHE A 121 -8.20 0.70 9.51
CA PHE A 121 -8.33 -0.36 10.48
C PHE A 121 -7.66 -1.65 10.00
N HIS A 122 -6.97 -2.35 10.91
CA HIS A 122 -6.55 -3.73 10.73
C HIS A 122 -6.91 -4.52 12.00
N THR A 123 -6.02 -4.65 12.98
CA THR A 123 -6.32 -5.18 14.30
C THR A 123 -6.75 -4.07 15.26
N SER A 124 -6.17 -2.90 15.11
CA SER A 124 -6.57 -1.67 15.79
C SER A 124 -6.82 -0.53 14.80
N TYR A 125 -7.55 0.48 15.26
CA TYR A 125 -7.88 1.66 14.48
C TYR A 125 -6.67 2.60 14.38
N GLU A 126 -6.30 2.96 13.16
CA GLU A 126 -5.19 3.87 12.87
C GLU A 126 -5.46 4.63 11.56
N PRO A 127 -6.32 5.63 11.57
CA PRO A 127 -6.64 6.35 10.35
C PRO A 127 -5.44 7.13 9.84
N ALA A 128 -5.02 6.81 8.63
CA ALA A 128 -3.92 7.48 7.95
C ALA A 128 -4.20 7.59 6.45
N ARG A 129 -3.64 8.61 5.82
CA ARG A 129 -3.73 8.87 4.38
C ARG A 129 -2.36 9.22 3.85
N CYS A 130 -2.09 8.82 2.63
CA CYS A 130 -0.93 9.36 1.93
C CYS A 130 -1.26 9.74 0.49
N VAL A 131 -0.47 10.67 -0.01
CA VAL A 131 -0.29 10.93 -1.43
C VAL A 131 1.15 10.68 -1.79
N ARG A 132 1.37 9.96 -2.89
CA ARG A 132 2.69 9.62 -3.41
C ARG A 132 2.78 10.07 -4.85
N THR A 133 3.71 10.97 -5.15
CA THR A 133 4.14 11.35 -6.49
C THR A 133 5.42 10.58 -6.84
N LYS A 134 5.96 10.83 -8.03
CA LYS A 134 7.23 10.20 -8.42
C LYS A 134 8.36 10.46 -7.43
N ASP A 135 8.47 11.69 -6.94
CA ASP A 135 9.62 12.15 -6.18
C ASP A 135 9.31 12.40 -4.70
N TYR A 136 8.04 12.51 -4.30
CA TYR A 136 7.66 12.86 -2.94
C TYR A 136 6.52 12.01 -2.40
N LYS A 137 6.50 11.85 -1.07
CA LYS A 137 5.38 11.24 -0.35
C LYS A 137 5.02 12.05 0.89
N LEU A 138 3.73 12.34 1.06
CA LEU A 138 3.18 12.91 2.28
C LEU A 138 2.31 11.87 2.97
N ILE A 139 2.57 11.62 4.26
CA ILE A 139 1.76 10.73 5.13
C ILE A 139 1.15 11.57 6.24
N CYS A 140 -0.17 11.46 6.43
CA CYS A 140 -0.92 12.12 7.49
C CYS A 140 -1.65 11.07 8.34
N TYR A 141 -1.42 11.08 9.65
CA TYR A 141 -2.16 10.30 10.63
C TYR A 141 -3.21 11.17 11.29
N TYR A 142 -4.39 10.63 11.53
CA TYR A 142 -5.55 11.37 12.04
C TYR A 142 -6.05 10.87 13.40
N GLY A 143 -5.42 9.83 13.95
CA GLY A 143 -5.72 9.32 15.30
C GLY A 143 -4.88 10.00 16.38
N ASP A 144 -5.23 9.74 17.65
CA ASP A 144 -4.58 10.35 18.81
C ASP A 144 -3.37 9.55 19.33
N TYR A 145 -3.12 8.36 18.78
CA TYR A 145 -2.03 7.51 19.22
C TYR A 145 -0.71 7.85 18.51
N GLU A 146 0.19 8.49 19.26
CA GLU A 146 1.44 9.06 18.73
C GLU A 146 2.62 8.06 18.69
N LYS A 147 2.44 6.81 19.11
CA LYS A 147 3.48 5.78 19.03
C LYS A 147 3.26 4.82 17.86
N ILE A 148 4.24 3.99 17.59
CA ILE A 148 4.10 2.92 16.60
C ILE A 148 3.00 1.95 17.03
N ASN A 149 2.04 1.69 16.14
CA ASN A 149 0.92 0.80 16.39
C ASN A 149 1.39 -0.66 16.40
N ARG A 150 1.62 -1.20 17.60
CA ARG A 150 2.14 -2.55 17.78
C ARG A 150 1.12 -3.64 17.47
N SER A 151 -0.15 -3.32 17.64
CA SER A 151 -1.26 -4.24 17.38
C SER A 151 -1.41 -4.58 15.90
N ASN A 152 -1.06 -3.67 15.01
CA ASN A 152 -1.11 -3.90 13.56
C ASN A 152 0.10 -4.65 12.99
N ILE A 153 1.06 -5.03 13.83
CA ILE A 153 2.28 -5.76 13.42
C ILE A 153 2.14 -7.23 13.81
N ASP A 154 2.27 -8.12 12.84
CA ASP A 154 2.19 -9.57 13.05
C ASP A 154 3.30 -10.06 14.00
N ASN A 155 2.96 -11.06 14.85
CA ASN A 155 3.93 -11.67 15.75
C ASN A 155 5.02 -12.38 14.97
N SER A 156 6.25 -12.00 15.21
CA SER A 156 7.44 -12.55 14.54
C SER A 156 8.71 -12.31 15.35
N PRO A 157 9.78 -13.08 15.09
CA PRO A 157 11.11 -12.78 15.68
C PRO A 157 11.60 -11.37 15.35
N THR A 158 11.23 -10.84 14.16
CA THR A 158 11.56 -9.47 13.77
C THR A 158 10.85 -8.45 14.65
N LYS A 159 9.55 -8.61 14.91
CA LYS A 159 8.81 -7.73 15.84
C LYS A 159 9.44 -7.76 17.22
N GLN A 160 9.76 -8.96 17.73
CA GLN A 160 10.42 -9.12 19.03
C GLN A 160 11.75 -8.37 19.09
N TYR A 161 12.59 -8.50 18.07
CA TYR A 161 13.85 -7.77 17.96
C TYR A 161 13.65 -6.25 18.07
N TYR A 162 12.69 -5.69 17.31
CA TYR A 162 12.39 -4.26 17.35
C TYR A 162 11.88 -3.80 18.71
N MET A 163 11.08 -4.63 19.40
CA MET A 163 10.63 -4.35 20.78
C MET A 163 11.79 -4.35 21.78
N GLU A 164 12.66 -5.35 21.73
CA GLU A 164 13.83 -5.45 22.61
C GLU A 164 14.81 -4.28 22.43
N HIS A 165 14.82 -3.64 21.27
CA HIS A 165 15.65 -2.47 20.97
C HIS A 165 14.90 -1.13 21.12
N GLY A 166 13.69 -1.13 21.68
CA GLY A 166 12.90 0.06 21.98
C GLY A 166 12.43 0.85 20.76
N MET A 167 12.47 0.25 19.55
CA MET A 167 12.11 0.97 18.32
C MET A 167 10.61 1.16 18.18
N LEU A 168 9.80 0.20 18.69
CA LEU A 168 8.34 0.29 18.64
C LEU A 168 7.74 1.19 19.74
N ASP A 169 8.57 1.67 20.67
CA ASP A 169 8.14 2.62 21.71
C ASP A 169 8.40 4.08 21.32
N LYS A 170 9.07 4.30 20.18
CA LYS A 170 9.34 5.65 19.68
C LYS A 170 8.06 6.33 19.23
N GLU A 171 8.05 7.65 19.32
CA GLU A 171 7.01 8.48 18.76
C GLU A 171 6.99 8.35 17.22
N LYS A 172 5.80 8.30 16.69
CA LYS A 172 5.52 8.30 15.26
C LYS A 172 5.35 9.75 14.78
N CYS A 173 5.91 10.06 13.62
CA CYS A 173 5.64 11.33 12.98
C CYS A 173 4.20 11.36 12.48
N MET A 174 3.32 12.11 13.15
CA MET A 174 1.90 12.23 12.77
C MET A 174 1.71 12.89 11.40
N LEU A 175 2.70 13.68 10.98
CA LEU A 175 2.78 14.29 9.66
C LEU A 175 4.22 14.13 9.15
N ALA A 176 4.38 13.48 8.01
CA ALA A 176 5.69 13.21 7.46
C ALA A 176 5.73 13.45 5.95
N LEU A 177 6.76 14.19 5.50
CA LEU A 177 7.09 14.41 4.09
C LEU A 177 8.43 13.75 3.79
N TYR A 178 8.48 12.95 2.74
CA TYR A 178 9.69 12.26 2.28
C TYR A 178 10.06 12.68 0.86
N ASP A 179 11.34 12.93 0.64
CA ASP A 179 11.96 13.13 -0.67
C ASP A 179 12.46 11.77 -1.19
N LEU A 180 11.64 11.09 -1.95
CA LEU A 180 11.91 9.72 -2.42
C LEU A 180 13.05 9.66 -3.46
N ALA A 181 13.38 10.79 -4.09
CA ALA A 181 14.49 10.85 -5.03
C ALA A 181 15.86 10.76 -4.30
N ASN A 182 15.92 11.34 -3.10
CA ASN A 182 17.13 11.37 -2.27
C ASN A 182 17.10 10.38 -1.10
N ASP A 183 15.90 10.04 -0.63
CA ASP A 183 15.66 9.09 0.47
C ASP A 183 14.60 8.03 0.07
N PRO A 184 14.93 7.07 -0.78
CA PRO A 184 14.00 6.03 -1.23
C PRO A 184 13.58 5.05 -0.12
N LEU A 185 14.21 5.12 1.06
CA LEU A 185 13.88 4.30 2.23
C LEU A 185 13.04 5.04 3.27
N GLU A 186 12.66 6.29 3.01
CA GLU A 186 11.77 7.10 3.85
C GLU A 186 12.24 7.21 5.31
N GLN A 187 13.56 7.41 5.49
CA GLN A 187 14.19 7.48 6.81
C GLN A 187 14.25 8.89 7.37
N HIS A 188 14.18 9.90 6.50
CA HIS A 188 14.34 11.30 6.87
C HIS A 188 13.08 12.11 6.55
N ASN A 189 12.36 12.51 7.60
CA ASN A 189 11.19 13.38 7.48
C ASN A 189 11.60 14.83 7.28
N VAL A 190 11.44 15.37 6.08
CA VAL A 190 11.85 16.74 5.68
C VAL A 190 10.76 17.79 5.92
N ILE A 191 9.66 17.45 6.61
CA ILE A 191 8.48 18.34 6.78
C ILE A 191 8.82 19.69 7.43
N GLN A 192 9.84 19.75 8.30
CA GLN A 192 10.24 20.96 9.01
C GLN A 192 11.26 21.79 8.23
N GLU A 193 11.80 21.29 7.13
CA GLU A 193 12.83 21.95 6.37
C GLU A 193 12.23 23.04 5.46
N LYS A 194 12.82 24.24 5.49
CA LYS A 194 12.27 25.41 4.80
C LYS A 194 12.19 25.20 3.28
N GLU A 195 13.15 24.51 2.72
CA GLU A 195 13.26 24.25 1.28
C GLU A 195 12.15 23.34 0.75
N TYR A 196 11.51 22.53 1.61
CA TYR A 196 10.42 21.63 1.24
C TYR A 196 9.02 22.19 1.52
N GLN A 197 8.88 23.43 2.00
CA GLN A 197 7.57 23.98 2.35
C GLN A 197 6.63 24.13 1.15
N GLU A 198 7.14 24.51 -0.02
CA GLU A 198 6.32 24.56 -1.24
C GLU A 198 5.87 23.17 -1.68
N VAL A 199 6.76 22.18 -1.61
CA VAL A 199 6.45 20.77 -1.88
C VAL A 199 5.36 20.26 -0.91
N TYR A 200 5.52 20.57 0.38
CA TYR A 200 4.51 20.21 1.38
C TYR A 200 3.13 20.78 1.04
N GLN A 201 3.03 22.07 0.68
CA GLN A 201 1.75 22.67 0.32
C GLN A 201 1.14 22.03 -0.92
N MET A 202 1.94 21.74 -1.94
CA MET A 202 1.49 21.04 -3.15
C MET A 202 0.96 19.64 -2.81
N MET A 203 1.70 18.85 -2.04
CA MET A 203 1.30 17.50 -1.65
C MET A 203 0.06 17.50 -0.78
N LYS A 204 -0.02 18.43 0.17
CA LYS A 204 -1.20 18.63 1.02
C LYS A 204 -2.43 18.95 0.18
N GLN A 205 -2.32 19.87 -0.77
CA GLN A 205 -3.43 20.22 -1.66
C GLN A 205 -3.91 19.02 -2.48
N LYS A 206 -2.98 18.23 -3.05
CA LYS A 206 -3.34 16.99 -3.78
C LYS A 206 -4.13 16.04 -2.89
N LEU A 207 -3.66 15.81 -1.66
CA LEU A 207 -4.31 14.91 -0.71
C LEU A 207 -5.71 15.42 -0.30
N GLU A 208 -5.85 16.70 0.01
CA GLU A 208 -7.13 17.30 0.39
C GLU A 208 -8.14 17.29 -0.77
N THR A 209 -7.68 17.53 -1.99
CA THR A 209 -8.52 17.44 -3.19
C THR A 209 -9.05 16.02 -3.38
N TRP A 210 -8.17 15.02 -3.34
CA TRP A 210 -8.57 13.62 -3.45
C TRP A 210 -9.57 13.22 -2.35
N ARG A 211 -9.31 13.59 -1.10
CA ARG A 211 -10.23 13.33 0.02
C ARG A 211 -11.62 13.93 -0.20
N LYS A 212 -11.67 15.15 -0.72
CA LYS A 212 -12.93 15.82 -1.03
C LYS A 212 -13.68 15.14 -2.17
N GLU A 213 -12.98 14.77 -3.24
CA GLU A 213 -13.55 14.15 -4.44
C GLU A 213 -14.08 12.74 -4.16
N THR A 214 -13.39 11.99 -3.30
CA THR A 214 -13.78 10.63 -2.91
C THR A 214 -14.76 10.59 -1.74
N GLY A 215 -15.08 11.74 -1.12
CA GLY A 215 -15.89 11.79 0.10
C GLY A 215 -15.19 11.14 1.29
N ASP A 216 -13.85 11.04 1.25
CA ASP A 216 -13.07 10.46 2.35
C ASP A 216 -13.21 11.27 3.62
N MET A 217 -13.82 10.66 4.63
CA MET A 217 -14.00 11.21 5.95
C MET A 217 -13.13 10.44 6.95
N ALA A 218 -11.80 10.60 6.85
CA ALA A 218 -10.87 10.09 7.86
C ALA A 218 -11.12 10.82 9.19
N LEU A 219 -12.23 10.52 9.84
CA LEU A 219 -12.55 11.03 11.15
C LEU A 219 -12.11 10.03 12.20
N PRO A 220 -11.61 10.49 13.36
CA PRO A 220 -11.56 9.63 14.52
C PRO A 220 -12.96 9.05 14.71
N LEU A 221 -13.07 7.74 14.82
CA LEU A 221 -14.32 7.10 15.17
C LEU A 221 -14.64 7.56 16.59
N THR A 222 -15.75 8.26 16.75
CA THR A 222 -16.27 8.62 18.06
C THR A 222 -16.93 7.41 18.72
N GLU A 223 -16.93 7.31 20.04
CA GLU A 223 -17.42 6.15 20.81
C GLU A 223 -18.84 5.70 20.41
N ASP A 224 -19.68 6.61 19.95
CA ASP A 224 -21.04 6.35 19.46
C ASP A 224 -21.11 5.67 18.09
N LYS A 225 -19.99 5.59 17.35
CA LYS A 225 -19.89 4.94 16.05
C LYS A 225 -19.36 3.50 16.11
N TRP A 226 -18.85 3.05 17.27
CA TRP A 226 -18.44 1.68 17.44
C TRP A 226 -19.69 0.80 17.68
N GLU A 227 -19.93 -0.16 16.81
CA GLU A 227 -20.88 -1.21 17.11
C GLU A 227 -20.30 -2.06 18.25
N LYS A 228 -21.05 -2.21 19.36
CA LYS A 228 -20.65 -2.96 20.56
C LYS A 228 -20.23 -4.42 20.30
N ALA A 229 -20.46 -4.94 19.10
CA ALA A 229 -20.09 -6.28 18.68
C ALA A 229 -18.64 -6.40 18.20
N TRP A 230 -17.92 -5.31 17.97
CA TRP A 230 -16.57 -5.34 17.44
C TRP A 230 -15.55 -5.23 18.57
N GLN A 231 -14.71 -6.25 18.67
CA GLN A 231 -13.54 -6.20 19.56
C GLN A 231 -12.38 -5.57 18.78
N VAL A 232 -11.96 -4.41 19.21
CA VAL A 232 -10.88 -3.63 18.60
C VAL A 232 -9.72 -3.55 19.56
N ASN A 233 -8.57 -4.02 19.15
CA ASN A 233 -7.37 -3.98 19.97
C ASN A 233 -6.88 -2.53 20.16
N GLN A 234 -6.41 -2.23 21.36
CA GLN A 234 -5.67 -0.99 21.59
C GLN A 234 -4.40 -0.96 20.74
N PRO A 235 -3.98 0.20 20.21
CA PRO A 235 -2.76 0.32 19.42
C PRO A 235 -1.50 -0.14 20.14
N ALA A 236 -1.47 -0.04 21.47
CA ALA A 236 -0.37 -0.50 22.33
C ALA A 236 -0.37 -2.01 22.58
N CYS A 237 -1.40 -2.74 22.22
CA CYS A 237 -1.48 -4.18 22.42
C CYS A 237 -0.33 -4.90 21.67
N ILE A 238 0.39 -5.75 22.37
CA ILE A 238 1.54 -6.45 21.80
C ILE A 238 1.09 -7.64 20.94
N ASP A 239 0.09 -8.39 21.41
CA ASP A 239 -0.41 -9.56 20.67
C ASP A 239 -1.66 -9.22 19.88
N PRO A 240 -1.58 -9.13 18.53
CA PRO A 240 -2.73 -8.83 17.68
C PRO A 240 -3.85 -9.88 17.76
N LYS A 241 -3.57 -11.05 18.33
CA LYS A 241 -4.53 -12.13 18.54
C LYS A 241 -4.98 -12.26 19.99
N SER A 242 -4.70 -11.27 20.83
CA SER A 242 -5.12 -11.27 22.22
C SER A 242 -6.64 -11.40 22.35
N LYS A 243 -7.07 -12.09 23.39
CA LYS A 243 -8.47 -12.19 23.82
C LYS A 243 -8.70 -11.64 25.22
N ARG A 244 -7.71 -10.92 25.79
CA ARG A 244 -7.82 -10.31 27.12
C ARG A 244 -8.59 -9.01 27.01
N GLU A 245 -9.53 -8.79 27.92
CA GLU A 245 -10.38 -7.59 27.92
C GLU A 245 -9.55 -6.28 27.97
N GLU A 246 -8.44 -6.29 28.71
CA GLU A 246 -7.52 -5.16 28.84
C GLU A 246 -6.82 -4.74 27.55
N ASP A 247 -6.78 -5.63 26.55
CA ASP A 247 -6.15 -5.37 25.25
C ASP A 247 -7.12 -4.76 24.23
N PHE A 248 -8.41 -4.62 24.58
CA PHE A 248 -9.42 -4.02 23.72
C PHE A 248 -9.73 -2.57 24.12
N ILE A 249 -10.20 -1.79 23.15
CA ILE A 249 -10.77 -0.46 23.40
C ILE A 249 -12.09 -0.68 24.15
N GLN A 250 -12.26 0.02 25.27
CA GLN A 250 -13.48 -0.01 26.12
C GLN A 250 -14.49 1.00 25.64
#